data_87b60d8da0dcb164e7acb0ed6154d903
#
_entry.id   87b60d8da0dcb164e7acb0ed6154d903
#
_cell.length_a   1.000
_cell.length_b   1.000
_cell.length_c   1.000
_cell.angle_alpha   90.00
_cell.angle_beta   90.00
_cell.angle_gamma   90.00
#
_symmetry.space_group_name_H-M   'P 1'
#
loop_
_entity.id
_entity.type
_entity.pdbx_description
1 polymer ?
#
loop_
_entity_poly.entity_id
_entity_poly.type
_entity_poly.pdbx_seq_one_letter_code
_entity_poly.pdbx_strand_id
1 'polypeptide(L)'
;MNNKNRFQSGNIIAISFAHMLHDIYSAFLAPILPLLIDKFKMSYTMAGLLTVVQNIPSLFNPFIGLIADKLPIRYLLIFAPSITVVSMGLLGIAPYYSVLVVLLFVMGIGASLFHVPAPVMIRKISGRRIGKGMSFFMFGGEIARSIGPLVILGGISIWGLEGTYKLIPFGLTASIILFFKFKNIKISEDFKNTADLKSPFHTFKDHLPLLLIIAGISFFLSIIKAALTTFLPTYFSDQGSSLWTGGIALSILQLAGAVGTMLSGTISDKFGRKNILLIIVVSNPILMLLFVYSSGIFVYPLLALLGLFLFAVTPIFLAIINETVSERPAFLNGLYMTINFGTGAITVLLIGFLGDLFGLEITYKISALLGFAAIPFILRIKK
;
A
#
# COMPACT_ATOMS: atom_id res chain seq x y z
N MET A 1 -4.52 31.73 -25.09
CA MET A 1 -5.03 31.23 -23.79
C MET A 1 -4.06 30.23 -23.22
N ASN A 2 -3.49 30.50 -22.05
CA ASN A 2 -2.39 29.75 -21.49
C ASN A 2 -2.89 28.32 -21.08
N ASN A 3 -2.41 27.28 -21.74
CA ASN A 3 -2.80 25.88 -21.57
C ASN A 3 -2.51 25.33 -20.15
N LYS A 4 -1.80 26.09 -19.31
CA LYS A 4 -1.40 25.73 -17.94
C LYS A 4 -2.56 25.64 -16.94
N ASN A 5 -3.73 26.24 -17.24
CA ASN A 5 -4.87 26.30 -16.30
C ASN A 5 -6.01 25.33 -16.64
N ARG A 6 -5.90 24.53 -17.72
CA ARG A 6 -6.95 23.64 -18.18
C ARG A 6 -6.82 22.25 -17.56
N PHE A 7 -7.93 21.71 -17.05
CA PHE A 7 -8.02 20.34 -16.59
C PHE A 7 -7.96 19.38 -17.78
N GLN A 8 -6.90 18.56 -17.87
CA GLN A 8 -6.63 17.64 -18.97
C GLN A 8 -7.21 16.25 -18.68
N SER A 9 -8.54 16.11 -18.75
CA SER A 9 -9.26 14.89 -18.36
C SER A 9 -8.70 13.62 -19.03
N GLY A 10 -8.44 13.66 -20.34
CA GLY A 10 -7.91 12.49 -21.07
C GLY A 10 -6.53 12.03 -20.58
N ASN A 11 -5.66 12.95 -20.19
CA ASN A 11 -4.33 12.61 -19.63
C ASN A 11 -4.45 12.10 -18.19
N ILE A 12 -5.34 12.70 -17.37
CA ILE A 12 -5.61 12.25 -16.01
C ILE A 12 -6.18 10.83 -16.02
N ILE A 13 -7.17 10.56 -16.86
CA ILE A 13 -7.74 9.22 -17.03
C ILE A 13 -6.68 8.22 -17.46
N ALA A 14 -5.79 8.58 -18.41
CA ALA A 14 -4.71 7.69 -18.85
C ALA A 14 -3.74 7.33 -17.72
N ILE A 15 -3.31 8.31 -16.89
CA ILE A 15 -2.42 8.02 -15.74
C ILE A 15 -3.18 7.21 -14.67
N SER A 16 -4.44 7.53 -14.40
CA SER A 16 -5.26 6.81 -13.41
C SER A 16 -5.51 5.37 -13.84
N PHE A 17 -5.74 5.13 -15.12
CA PHE A 17 -5.89 3.78 -15.69
C PHE A 17 -4.56 3.01 -15.64
N ALA A 18 -3.45 3.66 -15.96
CA ALA A 18 -2.13 3.05 -15.83
C ALA A 18 -1.78 2.74 -14.37
N HIS A 19 -2.19 3.60 -13.43
CA HIS A 19 -2.09 3.34 -11.99
C HIS A 19 -2.90 2.11 -11.59
N MET A 20 -4.14 2.02 -12.06
CA MET A 20 -4.98 0.86 -11.81
C MET A 20 -4.34 -0.42 -12.35
N LEU A 21 -3.87 -0.45 -13.59
CA LEU A 21 -3.20 -1.63 -14.14
C LEU A 21 -1.91 -1.96 -13.39
N HIS A 22 -1.07 -0.97 -13.09
CA HIS A 22 0.15 -1.16 -12.32
C HIS A 22 -0.15 -1.81 -10.95
N ASP A 23 -1.13 -1.28 -10.20
CA ASP A 23 -1.43 -1.74 -8.86
C ASP A 23 -2.19 -3.07 -8.83
N ILE A 24 -2.95 -3.44 -9.89
CA ILE A 24 -3.50 -4.78 -10.06
C ILE A 24 -2.38 -5.83 -9.99
N TYR A 25 -1.28 -5.62 -10.73
CA TYR A 25 -0.14 -6.55 -10.70
C TYR A 25 0.60 -6.49 -9.37
N SER A 26 0.77 -5.32 -8.78
CA SER A 26 1.40 -5.17 -7.46
C SER A 26 0.70 -5.97 -6.36
N ALA A 27 -0.60 -6.21 -6.51
CA ALA A 27 -1.42 -6.95 -5.56
C ALA A 27 -1.39 -8.49 -5.76
N PHE A 28 -0.59 -9.04 -6.68
CA PHE A 28 -0.59 -10.47 -7.00
C PHE A 28 0.04 -11.35 -5.92
N LEU A 29 0.99 -10.85 -5.13
CA LEU A 29 1.77 -11.67 -4.20
C LEU A 29 0.89 -12.37 -3.15
N ALA A 30 0.08 -11.65 -2.40
CA ALA A 30 -0.68 -12.19 -1.29
C ALA A 30 -1.67 -13.31 -1.70
N PRO A 31 -2.45 -13.19 -2.80
CA PRO A 31 -3.35 -14.24 -3.24
C PRO A 31 -2.66 -15.55 -3.66
N ILE A 32 -1.43 -15.45 -4.20
CA ILE A 32 -0.67 -16.64 -4.66
C ILE A 32 0.31 -17.16 -3.59
N LEU A 33 0.42 -16.47 -2.47
CA LEU A 33 1.37 -16.82 -1.41
C LEU A 33 1.22 -18.27 -0.92
N PRO A 34 -0.01 -18.81 -0.72
CA PRO A 34 -0.18 -20.24 -0.37
C PRO A 34 0.48 -21.17 -1.39
N LEU A 35 0.29 -20.92 -2.69
CA LEU A 35 0.89 -21.73 -3.75
C LEU A 35 2.41 -21.63 -3.79
N LEU A 36 2.97 -20.45 -3.50
CA LEU A 36 4.42 -20.23 -3.43
C LEU A 36 4.99 -20.93 -2.20
N ILE A 37 4.31 -20.87 -1.06
CA ILE A 37 4.71 -21.59 0.16
C ILE A 37 4.80 -23.09 -0.12
N ASP A 38 3.80 -23.66 -0.77
CA ASP A 38 3.79 -25.09 -1.14
C ASP A 38 4.86 -25.43 -2.17
N LYS A 39 5.03 -24.61 -3.21
CA LYS A 39 6.01 -24.83 -4.29
C LYS A 39 7.44 -24.81 -3.78
N PHE A 40 7.79 -23.88 -2.89
CA PHE A 40 9.15 -23.69 -2.41
C PHE A 40 9.40 -24.22 -1.01
N LYS A 41 8.39 -24.82 -0.38
CA LYS A 41 8.45 -25.30 1.03
C LYS A 41 8.94 -24.22 1.99
N MET A 42 8.41 -23.00 1.80
CA MET A 42 8.80 -21.83 2.60
C MET A 42 8.13 -21.85 3.95
N SER A 43 8.81 -21.27 4.96
CA SER A 43 8.17 -20.87 6.21
C SER A 43 7.34 -19.57 6.01
N TYR A 44 6.45 -19.27 6.94
CA TYR A 44 5.72 -18.00 6.92
C TYR A 44 6.65 -16.79 7.07
N THR A 45 7.77 -16.94 7.82
CA THR A 45 8.82 -15.92 7.90
C THR A 45 9.43 -15.64 6.52
N MET A 46 9.76 -16.67 5.75
CA MET A 46 10.27 -16.51 4.38
C MET A 46 9.23 -15.86 3.47
N ALA A 47 7.97 -16.23 3.62
CA ALA A 47 6.86 -15.63 2.87
C ALA A 47 6.68 -14.13 3.23
N GLY A 48 6.76 -13.80 4.51
CA GLY A 48 6.75 -12.39 4.98
C GLY A 48 7.94 -11.59 4.45
N LEU A 49 9.14 -12.19 4.38
CA LEU A 49 10.33 -11.55 3.81
C LEU A 49 10.14 -11.14 2.36
N LEU A 50 9.41 -11.91 1.56
CA LEU A 50 9.06 -11.53 0.18
C LEU A 50 8.29 -10.19 0.14
N THR A 51 7.31 -10.01 1.04
CA THR A 51 6.58 -8.74 1.15
C THR A 51 7.48 -7.59 1.60
N VAL A 52 8.42 -7.84 2.51
CA VAL A 52 9.41 -6.83 2.94
C VAL A 52 10.30 -6.42 1.78
N VAL A 53 10.86 -7.39 1.05
CA VAL A 53 11.73 -7.16 -0.13
C VAL A 53 11.03 -6.32 -1.18
N GLN A 54 9.77 -6.60 -1.45
CA GLN A 54 8.94 -5.81 -2.38
C GLN A 54 8.87 -4.33 -1.98
N ASN A 55 8.89 -4.03 -0.68
CA ASN A 55 8.74 -2.67 -0.16
C ASN A 55 10.07 -1.94 0.12
N ILE A 56 11.21 -2.63 0.15
CA ILE A 56 12.54 -2.02 0.40
C ILE A 56 12.82 -0.82 -0.53
N PRO A 57 12.59 -0.90 -1.86
CA PRO A 57 12.87 0.22 -2.75
C PRO A 57 12.11 1.50 -2.40
N SER A 58 10.93 1.42 -1.77
CA SER A 58 10.16 2.59 -1.37
C SER A 58 10.80 3.41 -0.25
N LEU A 59 11.74 2.83 0.52
CA LEU A 59 12.55 3.59 1.48
C LEU A 59 13.46 4.61 0.80
N PHE A 60 13.79 4.37 -0.48
CA PHE A 60 14.62 5.24 -1.29
C PHE A 60 13.82 6.27 -2.09
N ASN A 61 12.50 6.35 -1.93
CA ASN A 61 11.64 7.31 -2.63
C ASN A 61 12.12 8.77 -2.53
N PRO A 62 12.65 9.27 -1.40
CA PRO A 62 13.22 10.62 -1.34
C PRO A 62 14.40 10.81 -2.31
N PHE A 63 15.25 9.78 -2.46
CA PHE A 63 16.38 9.80 -3.40
C PHE A 63 15.93 9.64 -4.85
N ILE A 64 14.89 8.83 -5.10
CA ILE A 64 14.27 8.69 -6.43
C ILE A 64 13.69 10.04 -6.86
N GLY A 65 13.08 10.81 -5.94
CA GLY A 65 12.66 12.16 -6.20
C GLY A 65 13.80 13.06 -6.70
N LEU A 66 14.94 13.04 -6.01
CA LEU A 66 16.14 13.82 -6.42
C LEU A 66 16.72 13.38 -7.77
N ILE A 67 16.67 12.10 -8.09
CA ILE A 67 17.10 11.55 -9.39
C ILE A 67 16.10 11.94 -10.48
N ALA A 68 14.81 11.89 -10.16
CA ALA A 68 13.74 12.29 -11.06
C ALA A 68 13.86 13.77 -11.51
N ASP A 69 14.49 14.64 -10.69
CA ASP A 69 14.76 16.03 -11.07
C ASP A 69 15.80 16.15 -12.19
N LYS A 70 16.70 15.19 -12.29
CA LYS A 70 17.80 15.17 -13.27
C LYS A 70 17.46 14.36 -14.52
N LEU A 71 16.48 13.47 -14.45
CA LEU A 71 16.05 12.60 -15.54
C LEU A 71 14.71 13.06 -16.12
N PRO A 72 14.41 12.75 -17.39
CA PRO A 72 13.08 12.99 -17.93
C PRO A 72 12.03 12.14 -17.21
N ILE A 73 11.42 12.68 -16.14
CA ILE A 73 10.40 12.03 -15.27
C ILE A 73 9.36 11.23 -16.10
N ARG A 74 9.00 11.73 -17.28
CA ARG A 74 8.04 11.08 -18.17
C ARG A 74 8.41 9.65 -18.53
N TYR A 75 9.71 9.35 -18.76
CA TYR A 75 10.12 8.01 -19.10
C TYR A 75 10.09 7.06 -17.91
N LEU A 76 10.39 7.56 -16.71
CA LEU A 76 10.21 6.78 -15.48
C LEU A 76 8.75 6.37 -15.34
N LEU A 77 7.82 7.32 -15.48
CA LEU A 77 6.38 7.08 -15.43
C LEU A 77 5.90 6.09 -16.52
N ILE A 78 6.44 6.20 -17.74
CA ILE A 78 6.04 5.37 -18.89
C ILE A 78 6.48 3.91 -18.71
N PHE A 79 7.72 3.67 -18.28
CA PHE A 79 8.29 2.32 -18.24
C PHE A 79 8.07 1.60 -16.91
N ALA A 80 7.80 2.31 -15.82
CA ALA A 80 7.61 1.73 -14.50
C ALA A 80 6.51 0.64 -14.47
N PRO A 81 5.33 0.81 -15.08
CA PRO A 81 4.32 -0.24 -15.10
C PRO A 81 4.82 -1.52 -15.80
N SER A 82 5.63 -1.40 -16.86
CA SER A 82 6.20 -2.58 -17.53
C SER A 82 7.11 -3.38 -16.60
N ILE A 83 7.94 -2.70 -15.79
CA ILE A 83 8.83 -3.36 -14.83
C ILE A 83 8.00 -4.17 -13.84
N THR A 84 6.98 -3.55 -13.25
CA THR A 84 6.09 -4.21 -12.29
C THR A 84 5.35 -5.39 -12.92
N VAL A 85 4.74 -5.19 -14.09
CA VAL A 85 3.96 -6.20 -14.78
C VAL A 85 4.79 -7.43 -15.14
N VAL A 86 6.00 -7.22 -15.70
CA VAL A 86 6.90 -8.31 -16.06
C VAL A 86 7.36 -9.06 -14.81
N SER A 87 7.81 -8.34 -13.78
CA SER A 87 8.27 -8.96 -12.54
C SER A 87 7.19 -9.81 -11.88
N MET A 88 5.98 -9.27 -11.75
CA MET A 88 4.87 -9.96 -11.09
C MET A 88 4.29 -11.10 -11.94
N GLY A 89 4.25 -10.94 -13.26
CA GLY A 89 3.81 -12.00 -14.17
C GLY A 89 4.73 -13.22 -14.20
N LEU A 90 6.03 -13.03 -13.90
CA LEU A 90 7.03 -14.10 -13.88
C LEU A 90 7.12 -14.85 -12.55
N LEU A 91 6.42 -14.43 -11.49
CA LEU A 91 6.49 -15.10 -10.18
C LEU A 91 6.17 -16.60 -10.25
N GLY A 92 5.15 -16.97 -11.05
CA GLY A 92 4.70 -18.37 -11.16
C GLY A 92 5.74 -19.32 -11.77
N ILE A 93 6.59 -18.83 -12.67
CA ILE A 93 7.64 -19.63 -13.33
C ILE A 93 9.01 -19.52 -12.64
N ALA A 94 9.11 -18.80 -11.53
CA ALA A 94 10.37 -18.72 -10.79
C ALA A 94 10.85 -20.12 -10.40
N PRO A 95 12.13 -20.48 -10.70
CA PRO A 95 12.66 -21.82 -10.38
C PRO A 95 13.14 -21.93 -8.94
N TYR A 96 13.53 -20.82 -8.30
CA TYR A 96 14.11 -20.78 -6.97
C TYR A 96 13.57 -19.59 -6.17
N TYR A 97 13.58 -19.71 -4.84
CA TYR A 97 13.20 -18.63 -3.91
C TYR A 97 13.99 -17.33 -4.16
N SER A 98 15.29 -17.43 -4.45
CA SER A 98 16.11 -16.25 -4.76
C SER A 98 15.64 -15.48 -5.99
N VAL A 99 15.05 -16.16 -6.97
CA VAL A 99 14.46 -15.49 -8.14
C VAL A 99 13.20 -14.73 -7.76
N LEU A 100 12.36 -15.26 -6.85
CA LEU A 100 11.23 -14.51 -6.29
C LEU A 100 11.70 -13.22 -5.60
N VAL A 101 12.76 -13.31 -4.78
CA VAL A 101 13.35 -12.16 -4.08
C VAL A 101 13.79 -11.09 -5.09
N VAL A 102 14.50 -11.47 -6.15
CA VAL A 102 14.95 -10.54 -7.20
C VAL A 102 13.75 -9.93 -7.94
N LEU A 103 12.77 -10.74 -8.36
CA LEU A 103 11.58 -10.25 -9.08
C LEU A 103 10.80 -9.25 -8.24
N LEU A 104 10.59 -9.53 -6.94
CA LEU A 104 9.86 -8.64 -6.04
C LEU A 104 10.64 -7.36 -5.73
N PHE A 105 11.97 -7.43 -5.61
CA PHE A 105 12.80 -6.24 -5.47
C PHE A 105 12.72 -5.35 -6.72
N VAL A 106 12.82 -5.94 -7.91
CA VAL A 106 12.68 -5.23 -9.20
C VAL A 106 11.29 -4.63 -9.35
N MET A 107 10.24 -5.37 -8.94
CA MET A 107 8.88 -4.84 -8.87
C MET A 107 8.80 -3.61 -7.96
N GLY A 108 9.41 -3.67 -6.76
CA GLY A 108 9.46 -2.55 -5.82
C GLY A 108 10.15 -1.31 -6.41
N ILE A 109 11.20 -1.49 -7.21
CA ILE A 109 11.81 -0.40 -7.99
C ILE A 109 10.79 0.17 -8.98
N GLY A 110 10.10 -0.68 -9.75
CA GLY A 110 9.04 -0.25 -10.66
C GLY A 110 7.95 0.56 -9.95
N ALA A 111 7.49 0.07 -8.80
CA ALA A 111 6.49 0.77 -7.98
C ALA A 111 6.98 2.17 -7.54
N SER A 112 8.21 2.29 -7.07
CA SER A 112 8.81 3.56 -6.67
C SER A 112 8.96 4.53 -7.85
N LEU A 113 9.42 4.03 -9.01
CA LEU A 113 9.55 4.82 -10.25
C LEU A 113 8.20 5.28 -10.82
N PHE A 114 7.09 4.65 -10.44
CA PHE A 114 5.74 5.08 -10.80
C PHE A 114 5.15 6.04 -9.77
N HIS A 115 5.11 5.64 -8.49
CA HIS A 115 4.40 6.36 -7.45
C HIS A 115 5.05 7.71 -7.06
N VAL A 116 6.35 7.90 -7.29
CA VAL A 116 7.01 9.19 -7.02
C VAL A 116 6.64 10.24 -8.07
N PRO A 117 6.79 10.01 -9.40
CA PRO A 117 6.50 11.02 -10.41
C PRO A 117 5.01 11.16 -10.76
N ALA A 118 4.18 10.12 -10.57
CA ALA A 118 2.79 10.17 -11.01
C ALA A 118 1.94 11.27 -10.32
N PRO A 119 1.98 11.47 -8.99
CA PRO A 119 1.29 12.58 -8.34
C PRO A 119 1.73 13.95 -8.83
N VAL A 120 3.02 14.12 -9.10
CA VAL A 120 3.61 15.36 -9.66
C VAL A 120 3.01 15.65 -11.03
N MET A 121 2.93 14.61 -11.88
CA MET A 121 2.31 14.74 -13.19
C MET A 121 0.83 15.08 -13.08
N ILE A 122 0.06 14.38 -12.23
CA ILE A 122 -1.35 14.65 -11.98
C ILE A 122 -1.56 16.11 -11.56
N ARG A 123 -0.76 16.61 -10.63
CA ARG A 123 -0.81 18.02 -10.20
C ARG A 123 -0.66 18.97 -11.39
N LYS A 124 0.32 18.71 -12.27
CA LYS A 124 0.65 19.56 -13.42
C LYS A 124 -0.48 19.62 -14.46
N ILE A 125 -1.11 18.47 -14.76
CA ILE A 125 -2.16 18.37 -15.80
C ILE A 125 -3.57 18.64 -15.27
N SER A 126 -3.76 18.81 -13.96
CA SER A 126 -5.04 19.10 -13.31
C SER A 126 -5.43 20.58 -13.33
N GLY A 127 -4.49 21.47 -13.68
CA GLY A 127 -4.72 22.92 -13.66
C GLY A 127 -5.20 23.38 -12.27
N ARG A 128 -6.35 24.08 -12.22
CA ARG A 128 -6.95 24.55 -10.96
C ARG A 128 -7.69 23.47 -10.16
N ARG A 129 -7.91 22.27 -10.71
CA ARG A 129 -8.71 21.20 -10.09
C ARG A 129 -7.84 20.05 -9.60
N ILE A 130 -6.75 20.37 -8.86
CA ILE A 130 -5.76 19.38 -8.39
C ILE A 130 -6.42 18.28 -7.57
N GLY A 131 -7.29 18.63 -6.62
CA GLY A 131 -8.00 17.64 -5.80
C GLY A 131 -8.80 16.64 -6.63
N LYS A 132 -9.52 17.12 -7.68
CA LYS A 132 -10.25 16.23 -8.59
C LYS A 132 -9.31 15.27 -9.33
N GLY A 133 -8.18 15.75 -9.85
CA GLY A 133 -7.19 14.90 -10.53
C GLY A 133 -6.61 13.84 -9.61
N MET A 134 -6.23 14.23 -8.37
CA MET A 134 -5.71 13.31 -7.36
C MET A 134 -6.74 12.26 -6.94
N SER A 135 -8.03 12.64 -6.84
CA SER A 135 -9.10 11.68 -6.53
C SER A 135 -9.23 10.60 -7.60
N PHE A 136 -9.18 10.95 -8.89
CA PHE A 136 -9.18 9.94 -9.96
C PHE A 136 -7.96 9.02 -9.89
N PHE A 137 -6.79 9.58 -9.63
CA PHE A 137 -5.55 8.82 -9.50
C PHE A 137 -5.62 7.82 -8.32
N MET A 138 -5.99 8.30 -7.12
CA MET A 138 -6.10 7.45 -5.93
C MET A 138 -7.17 6.38 -6.07
N PHE A 139 -8.33 6.72 -6.66
CA PHE A 139 -9.40 5.77 -6.92
C PHE A 139 -8.95 4.60 -7.81
N GLY A 140 -8.11 4.88 -8.83
CA GLY A 140 -7.52 3.83 -9.67
C GLY A 140 -6.71 2.82 -8.86
N GLY A 141 -5.83 3.28 -7.97
CA GLY A 141 -5.01 2.42 -7.11
C GLY A 141 -5.82 1.63 -6.08
N GLU A 142 -6.83 2.27 -5.45
CA GLU A 142 -7.65 1.58 -4.45
C GLU A 142 -8.49 0.44 -5.08
N ILE A 143 -9.13 0.70 -6.23
CA ILE A 143 -9.87 -0.36 -6.97
C ILE A 143 -8.91 -1.47 -7.41
N ALA A 144 -7.72 -1.13 -7.87
CA ALA A 144 -6.73 -2.09 -8.31
C ALA A 144 -6.41 -3.15 -7.25
N ARG A 145 -6.19 -2.71 -6.01
CA ARG A 145 -5.88 -3.61 -4.90
C ARG A 145 -7.02 -4.58 -4.56
N SER A 146 -8.26 -4.18 -4.79
CA SER A 146 -9.41 -5.07 -4.60
C SER A 146 -9.61 -6.04 -5.78
N ILE A 147 -9.30 -5.63 -7.01
CA ILE A 147 -9.46 -6.45 -8.22
C ILE A 147 -8.26 -7.38 -8.42
N GLY A 148 -7.06 -6.97 -8.03
CA GLY A 148 -5.81 -7.70 -8.25
C GLY A 148 -5.86 -9.17 -7.85
N PRO A 149 -6.34 -9.52 -6.63
CA PRO A 149 -6.51 -10.91 -6.22
C PRO A 149 -7.39 -11.72 -7.17
N LEU A 150 -8.48 -11.14 -7.68
CA LEU A 150 -9.40 -11.83 -8.60
C LEU A 150 -8.78 -12.03 -9.98
N VAL A 151 -8.00 -11.06 -10.47
CA VAL A 151 -7.31 -11.15 -11.77
C VAL A 151 -6.27 -12.27 -11.76
N ILE A 152 -5.42 -12.33 -10.74
CA ILE A 152 -4.37 -13.36 -10.68
C ILE A 152 -4.97 -14.74 -10.48
N LEU A 153 -5.98 -14.90 -9.64
CA LEU A 153 -6.66 -16.17 -9.44
C LEU A 153 -7.44 -16.63 -10.68
N GLY A 154 -8.04 -15.70 -11.42
CA GLY A 154 -8.62 -15.98 -12.73
C GLY A 154 -7.58 -16.50 -13.73
N GLY A 155 -6.41 -15.85 -13.79
CA GLY A 155 -5.28 -16.33 -14.61
C GLY A 155 -4.81 -17.74 -14.20
N ILE A 156 -4.69 -18.00 -12.91
CA ILE A 156 -4.28 -19.31 -12.39
C ILE A 156 -5.32 -20.39 -12.70
N SER A 157 -6.61 -20.06 -12.58
CA SER A 157 -7.70 -21.01 -12.88
C SER A 157 -7.69 -21.46 -14.35
N ILE A 158 -7.24 -20.58 -15.27
CA ILE A 158 -7.20 -20.88 -16.72
C ILE A 158 -5.89 -21.55 -17.12
N TRP A 159 -4.75 -21.09 -16.57
CA TRP A 159 -3.41 -21.45 -17.08
C TRP A 159 -2.48 -22.08 -16.04
N GLY A 160 -2.95 -22.26 -14.81
CA GLY A 160 -2.12 -22.69 -13.67
C GLY A 160 -1.18 -21.57 -13.18
N LEU A 161 -0.49 -21.84 -12.06
CA LEU A 161 0.46 -20.89 -11.47
C LEU A 161 1.56 -20.50 -12.46
N GLU A 162 2.13 -21.46 -13.18
CA GLU A 162 3.20 -21.22 -14.15
C GLU A 162 2.74 -20.43 -15.37
N GLY A 163 1.46 -20.47 -15.70
CA GLY A 163 0.87 -19.72 -16.81
C GLY A 163 0.60 -18.24 -16.54
N THR A 164 0.90 -17.73 -15.34
CA THR A 164 0.64 -16.31 -14.96
C THR A 164 1.40 -15.30 -15.83
N TYR A 165 2.52 -15.69 -16.46
CA TYR A 165 3.22 -14.83 -17.42
C TYR A 165 2.35 -14.41 -18.63
N LYS A 166 1.30 -15.18 -18.95
CA LYS A 166 0.35 -14.83 -20.01
C LYS A 166 -0.49 -13.60 -19.72
N LEU A 167 -0.50 -13.14 -18.46
CA LEU A 167 -1.10 -11.88 -18.07
C LEU A 167 -0.22 -10.67 -18.47
N ILE A 168 1.09 -10.84 -18.71
CA ILE A 168 2.04 -9.76 -19.02
C ILE A 168 1.55 -8.87 -20.17
N PRO A 169 1.13 -9.38 -21.35
CA PRO A 169 0.70 -8.53 -22.47
C PRO A 169 -0.43 -7.55 -22.09
N PHE A 170 -1.36 -7.96 -21.24
CA PHE A 170 -2.46 -7.11 -20.80
C PHE A 170 -1.97 -5.93 -19.93
N GLY A 171 -1.03 -6.19 -19.03
CA GLY A 171 -0.47 -5.14 -18.16
C GLY A 171 0.46 -4.17 -18.93
N LEU A 172 1.17 -4.64 -19.96
CA LEU A 172 2.02 -3.79 -20.79
C LEU A 172 1.23 -2.70 -21.52
N THR A 173 -0.07 -2.88 -21.72
CA THR A 173 -0.93 -1.84 -22.31
C THR A 173 -0.87 -0.52 -21.53
N ALA A 174 -0.64 -0.56 -20.20
CA ALA A 174 -0.44 0.64 -19.41
C ALA A 174 0.73 1.49 -19.91
N SER A 175 1.90 0.88 -20.07
CA SER A 175 3.09 1.58 -20.57
C SER A 175 2.93 2.03 -22.02
N ILE A 176 2.25 1.26 -22.85
CA ILE A 176 1.95 1.62 -24.25
C ILE A 176 1.07 2.88 -24.28
N ILE A 177 0.00 2.92 -23.51
CA ILE A 177 -0.90 4.08 -23.41
C ILE A 177 -0.14 5.31 -22.92
N LEU A 178 0.66 5.15 -21.87
CA LEU A 178 1.45 6.24 -21.31
C LEU A 178 2.49 6.74 -22.32
N PHE A 179 3.14 5.85 -23.07
CA PHE A 179 4.12 6.23 -24.09
C PHE A 179 3.48 7.14 -25.15
N PHE A 180 2.35 6.74 -25.75
CA PHE A 180 1.70 7.55 -26.78
C PHE A 180 1.18 8.88 -26.23
N LYS A 181 0.71 8.92 -24.98
CA LYS A 181 0.16 10.14 -24.34
C LYS A 181 1.24 11.10 -23.86
N PHE A 182 2.37 10.60 -23.36
CA PHE A 182 3.31 11.43 -22.58
C PHE A 182 4.70 11.58 -23.18
N LYS A 183 5.08 10.85 -24.23
CA LYS A 183 6.41 10.93 -24.86
C LYS A 183 6.85 12.36 -25.24
N ASN A 184 5.92 13.25 -25.54
CA ASN A 184 6.18 14.61 -25.99
C ASN A 184 5.93 15.69 -24.90
N ILE A 185 5.49 15.29 -23.69
CA ILE A 185 5.21 16.24 -22.61
C ILE A 185 6.50 16.54 -21.86
N LYS A 186 6.93 17.81 -21.84
CA LYS A 186 8.04 18.28 -21.02
C LYS A 186 7.56 18.49 -19.58
N ILE A 187 8.19 17.82 -18.63
CA ILE A 187 7.96 17.97 -17.20
C ILE A 187 9.23 18.61 -16.65
N SER A 188 9.17 19.88 -16.29
CA SER A 188 10.18 20.56 -15.48
C SER A 188 9.54 20.93 -14.14
N GLU A 189 10.20 20.67 -13.04
CA GLU A 189 9.83 21.20 -11.74
C GLU A 189 10.74 22.38 -11.39
N ASP A 190 10.12 23.50 -10.95
CA ASP A 190 10.83 24.59 -10.29
C ASP A 190 10.93 24.21 -8.80
N PHE A 191 12.08 23.70 -8.36
CA PHE A 191 12.35 23.46 -6.95
C PHE A 191 12.59 24.77 -6.20
N LYS A 192 11.86 24.95 -5.10
CA LYS A 192 12.10 26.04 -4.17
C LYS A 192 13.43 25.82 -3.43
N ASN A 193 14.28 26.82 -3.46
CA ASN A 193 15.52 26.84 -2.67
C ASN A 193 15.19 26.73 -1.18
N THR A 194 15.70 25.71 -0.50
CA THR A 194 15.42 25.43 0.93
C THR A 194 16.58 25.85 1.84
N ALA A 195 17.47 26.74 1.37
CA ALA A 195 18.73 27.08 2.05
C ALA A 195 18.54 27.74 3.44
N ASP A 196 17.43 28.45 3.67
CA ASP A 196 17.21 29.24 4.90
C ASP A 196 16.35 28.52 5.97
N LEU A 197 16.02 27.23 5.80
CA LEU A 197 15.18 26.51 6.74
C LEU A 197 16.02 25.86 7.87
N LYS A 198 15.45 25.75 9.09
CA LYS A 198 16.07 25.01 10.21
C LYS A 198 16.61 23.65 9.76
N SER A 199 17.67 23.18 10.42
CA SER A 199 18.25 21.86 10.17
C SER A 199 17.17 20.75 10.23
N PRO A 200 17.19 19.73 9.33
CA PRO A 200 16.30 18.57 9.42
C PRO A 200 16.36 17.88 10.79
N PHE A 201 17.53 17.82 11.40
CA PHE A 201 17.71 17.23 12.72
C PHE A 201 16.97 18.01 13.82
N HIS A 202 16.93 19.32 13.75
CA HIS A 202 16.18 20.15 14.70
C HIS A 202 14.67 19.91 14.56
N THR A 203 14.16 19.91 13.32
CA THR A 203 12.76 19.54 13.04
C THR A 203 12.39 18.16 13.57
N PHE A 204 13.26 17.16 13.40
CA PHE A 204 13.06 15.81 13.93
C PHE A 204 12.94 15.84 15.47
N LYS A 205 13.87 16.51 16.16
CA LYS A 205 13.91 16.58 17.63
C LYS A 205 12.67 17.28 18.20
N ASP A 206 12.24 18.37 17.59
CA ASP A 206 11.06 19.14 18.03
C ASP A 206 9.76 18.33 17.94
N HIS A 207 9.67 17.43 16.95
CA HIS A 207 8.46 16.62 16.72
C HIS A 207 8.60 15.17 17.19
N LEU A 208 9.73 14.79 17.81
CA LEU A 208 10.00 13.43 18.26
C LEU A 208 8.88 12.84 19.16
N PRO A 209 8.31 13.58 20.13
CA PRO A 209 7.22 13.05 20.97
C PRO A 209 5.98 12.65 20.14
N LEU A 210 5.60 13.45 19.15
CA LEU A 210 4.48 13.14 18.25
C LEU A 210 4.80 11.93 17.37
N LEU A 211 6.01 11.89 16.80
CA LEU A 211 6.46 10.79 15.95
C LEU A 211 6.51 9.47 16.71
N LEU A 212 6.93 9.46 17.98
CA LEU A 212 6.92 8.26 18.83
C LEU A 212 5.50 7.77 19.14
N ILE A 213 4.55 8.69 19.37
CA ILE A 213 3.15 8.33 19.56
C ILE A 213 2.59 7.69 18.29
N ILE A 214 2.81 8.31 17.13
CA ILE A 214 2.38 7.78 15.83
C ILE A 214 3.04 6.43 15.56
N ALA A 215 4.34 6.27 15.84
CA ALA A 215 5.05 5.02 15.66
C ALA A 215 4.48 3.90 16.54
N GLY A 216 4.16 4.19 17.80
CA GLY A 216 3.53 3.21 18.70
C GLY A 216 2.15 2.77 18.22
N ILE A 217 1.28 3.71 17.82
CA ILE A 217 -0.03 3.39 17.28
C ILE A 217 0.10 2.60 15.97
N SER A 218 0.97 3.08 15.06
CA SER A 218 1.21 2.43 13.78
C SER A 218 1.73 1.01 13.95
N PHE A 219 2.65 0.77 14.88
CA PHE A 219 3.21 -0.56 15.13
C PHE A 219 2.13 -1.56 15.52
N PHE A 220 1.34 -1.26 16.55
CA PHE A 220 0.33 -2.20 17.04
C PHE A 220 -0.83 -2.42 16.05
N LEU A 221 -1.27 -1.39 15.34
CA LEU A 221 -2.28 -1.55 14.29
C LEU A 221 -1.72 -2.26 13.05
N SER A 222 -0.44 -2.05 12.74
CA SER A 222 0.21 -2.74 11.61
C SER A 222 0.34 -4.26 11.85
N ILE A 223 0.33 -4.74 13.09
CA ILE A 223 0.29 -6.17 13.39
C ILE A 223 -0.98 -6.81 12.79
N ILE A 224 -2.16 -6.25 13.08
CA ILE A 224 -3.43 -6.72 12.52
C ILE A 224 -3.46 -6.53 11.00
N LYS A 225 -2.99 -5.37 10.52
CA LYS A 225 -2.95 -5.08 9.09
C LYS A 225 -2.06 -6.07 8.33
N ALA A 226 -0.86 -6.35 8.82
CA ALA A 226 0.07 -7.29 8.22
C ALA A 226 -0.50 -8.71 8.14
N ALA A 227 -1.13 -9.19 9.23
CA ALA A 227 -1.82 -10.47 9.25
C ALA A 227 -2.86 -10.55 8.12
N LEU A 228 -3.74 -9.54 8.01
CA LEU A 228 -4.84 -9.56 7.07
C LEU A 228 -4.43 -9.22 5.63
N THR A 229 -3.46 -8.34 5.39
CA THR A 229 -3.10 -7.96 4.01
C THR A 229 -2.09 -8.88 3.36
N THR A 230 -1.28 -9.59 4.15
CA THR A 230 -0.24 -10.49 3.64
C THR A 230 -0.68 -11.96 3.74
N PHE A 231 -1.20 -12.37 4.89
CA PHE A 231 -1.42 -13.77 5.19
C PHE A 231 -2.89 -14.23 5.15
N LEU A 232 -3.86 -13.35 4.86
CA LEU A 232 -5.29 -13.74 4.84
C LEU A 232 -5.60 -14.89 3.85
N PRO A 233 -5.09 -14.87 2.59
CA PRO A 233 -5.29 -16.01 1.70
C PRO A 233 -4.64 -17.30 2.21
N THR A 234 -3.46 -17.18 2.83
CA THR A 234 -2.76 -18.33 3.45
C THR A 234 -3.53 -18.87 4.65
N TYR A 235 -4.05 -17.98 5.52
CA TYR A 235 -4.88 -18.35 6.66
C TYR A 235 -6.11 -19.19 6.24
N PHE A 236 -6.80 -18.79 5.16
CA PHE A 236 -7.92 -19.56 4.62
C PHE A 236 -7.47 -20.90 4.00
N SER A 237 -6.32 -20.90 3.31
CA SER A 237 -5.74 -22.11 2.73
C SER A 237 -5.36 -23.13 3.80
N ASP A 238 -4.77 -22.69 4.91
CA ASP A 238 -4.40 -23.55 6.06
C ASP A 238 -5.64 -24.17 6.72
N GLN A 239 -6.79 -23.52 6.62
CA GLN A 239 -8.09 -24.06 7.08
C GLN A 239 -8.78 -24.93 6.02
N GLY A 240 -8.10 -25.29 4.93
CA GLY A 240 -8.65 -26.13 3.86
C GLY A 240 -9.61 -25.40 2.92
N SER A 241 -9.71 -24.07 2.99
CA SER A 241 -10.54 -23.30 2.07
C SER A 241 -9.89 -23.19 0.69
N SER A 242 -10.71 -22.93 -0.34
CA SER A 242 -10.21 -22.71 -1.69
C SER A 242 -9.41 -21.40 -1.80
N LEU A 243 -8.50 -21.33 -2.77
CA LEU A 243 -7.77 -20.10 -3.09
C LEU A 243 -8.71 -18.93 -3.39
N TRP A 244 -9.85 -19.20 -4.04
CA TRP A 244 -10.87 -18.21 -4.33
C TRP A 244 -11.49 -17.62 -3.07
N THR A 245 -11.75 -18.43 -2.04
CA THR A 245 -12.24 -17.95 -0.74
C THR A 245 -11.29 -16.93 -0.14
N GLY A 246 -10.00 -17.23 -0.08
CA GLY A 246 -8.96 -16.32 0.41
C GLY A 246 -8.81 -15.05 -0.44
N GLY A 247 -8.87 -15.19 -1.76
CA GLY A 247 -8.78 -14.05 -2.69
C GLY A 247 -9.99 -13.12 -2.62
N ILE A 248 -11.21 -13.66 -2.55
CA ILE A 248 -12.44 -12.87 -2.37
C ILE A 248 -12.42 -12.17 -1.01
N ALA A 249 -12.01 -12.85 0.05
CA ALA A 249 -11.87 -12.30 1.39
C ALA A 249 -10.91 -11.09 1.40
N LEU A 250 -9.74 -11.22 0.75
CA LEU A 250 -8.79 -10.13 0.60
C LEU A 250 -9.35 -8.98 -0.25
N SER A 251 -10.07 -9.28 -1.33
CA SER A 251 -10.71 -8.29 -2.18
C SER A 251 -11.75 -7.47 -1.42
N ILE A 252 -12.58 -8.11 -0.59
CA ILE A 252 -13.58 -7.44 0.26
C ILE A 252 -12.89 -6.54 1.28
N LEU A 253 -11.84 -7.03 1.96
CA LEU A 253 -11.05 -6.26 2.91
C LEU A 253 -10.48 -4.98 2.25
N GLN A 254 -9.88 -5.12 1.07
CA GLN A 254 -9.26 -4.01 0.34
C GLN A 254 -10.28 -3.01 -0.18
N LEU A 255 -11.42 -3.48 -0.72
CA LEU A 255 -12.49 -2.60 -1.22
C LEU A 255 -13.10 -1.78 -0.09
N ALA A 256 -13.41 -2.41 1.03
CA ALA A 256 -13.90 -1.71 2.21
C ALA A 256 -12.84 -0.75 2.78
N GLY A 257 -11.57 -1.12 2.71
CA GLY A 257 -10.43 -0.27 3.05
C GLY A 257 -10.37 1.00 2.20
N ALA A 258 -10.63 0.89 0.89
CA ALA A 258 -10.72 2.05 0.01
C ALA A 258 -11.81 3.03 0.47
N VAL A 259 -12.99 2.51 0.82
CA VAL A 259 -14.09 3.32 1.37
C VAL A 259 -13.68 3.98 2.68
N GLY A 260 -13.06 3.22 3.60
CA GLY A 260 -12.55 3.72 4.87
C GLY A 260 -11.56 4.88 4.69
N THR A 261 -10.61 4.73 3.77
CA THR A 261 -9.64 5.77 3.40
C THR A 261 -10.32 7.05 2.91
N MET A 262 -11.33 6.92 2.05
CA MET A 262 -12.06 8.08 1.49
C MET A 262 -12.87 8.84 2.55
N LEU A 263 -13.50 8.12 3.48
CA LEU A 263 -14.40 8.71 4.46
C LEU A 263 -13.68 9.24 5.69
N SER A 264 -12.55 8.65 6.08
CA SER A 264 -11.88 8.91 7.36
C SER A 264 -11.45 10.36 7.55
N GLY A 265 -10.97 11.02 6.50
CA GLY A 265 -10.60 12.44 6.54
C GLY A 265 -11.77 13.28 7.00
N THR A 266 -12.88 13.25 6.25
CA THR A 266 -14.09 14.05 6.52
C THR A 266 -14.72 13.71 7.87
N ILE A 267 -14.78 12.43 8.22
CA ILE A 267 -15.35 11.99 9.50
C ILE A 267 -14.48 12.48 10.66
N SER A 268 -13.16 12.36 10.55
CA SER A 268 -12.25 12.81 11.60
C SER A 268 -12.16 14.33 11.72
N ASP A 269 -12.41 15.10 10.65
CA ASP A 269 -12.55 16.56 10.70
C ASP A 269 -13.78 16.96 11.55
N LYS A 270 -14.88 16.22 11.41
CA LYS A 270 -16.13 16.53 12.10
C LYS A 270 -16.16 16.08 13.56
N PHE A 271 -15.65 14.89 13.85
CA PHE A 271 -15.75 14.26 15.17
C PHE A 271 -14.46 14.30 15.99
N GLY A 272 -13.40 14.87 15.43
CA GLY A 272 -12.07 14.99 16.03
C GLY A 272 -11.17 13.79 15.73
N ARG A 273 -9.89 14.07 15.37
CA ARG A 273 -8.87 13.06 15.00
C ARG A 273 -8.71 11.98 16.08
N LYS A 274 -8.52 12.43 17.34
CA LYS A 274 -8.30 11.52 18.48
C LYS A 274 -9.47 10.58 18.73
N ASN A 275 -10.70 11.07 18.64
CA ASN A 275 -11.90 10.27 18.91
C ASN A 275 -12.07 9.17 17.86
N ILE A 276 -11.86 9.49 16.57
CA ILE A 276 -11.98 8.51 15.51
C ILE A 276 -10.86 7.49 15.59
N LEU A 277 -9.61 7.91 15.87
CA LEU A 277 -8.51 6.96 16.12
C LEU A 277 -8.81 6.04 17.32
N LEU A 278 -9.41 6.53 18.39
CA LEU A 278 -9.78 5.72 19.55
C LEU A 278 -10.82 4.66 19.16
N ILE A 279 -11.85 5.04 18.40
CA ILE A 279 -12.84 4.09 17.87
C ILE A 279 -12.14 3.02 17.04
N ILE A 280 -11.26 3.40 16.12
CA ILE A 280 -10.53 2.49 15.25
C ILE A 280 -9.68 1.49 16.05
N VAL A 281 -8.92 1.99 17.03
CA VAL A 281 -8.01 1.15 17.83
C VAL A 281 -8.76 0.19 18.75
N VAL A 282 -9.93 0.55 19.24
CA VAL A 282 -10.77 -0.37 20.03
C VAL A 282 -11.49 -1.36 19.12
N SER A 283 -12.02 -0.89 17.98
CA SER A 283 -12.83 -1.74 17.10
C SER A 283 -12.00 -2.80 16.37
N ASN A 284 -10.79 -2.47 15.88
CA ASN A 284 -10.00 -3.42 15.12
C ASN A 284 -9.64 -4.70 15.87
N PRO A 285 -9.12 -4.67 17.11
CA PRO A 285 -8.86 -5.88 17.88
C PRO A 285 -10.12 -6.70 18.15
N ILE A 286 -11.23 -6.04 18.47
CA ILE A 286 -12.53 -6.71 18.72
C ILE A 286 -13.00 -7.41 17.44
N LEU A 287 -13.01 -6.70 16.31
CA LEU A 287 -13.41 -7.25 15.03
C LEU A 287 -12.48 -8.39 14.58
N MET A 288 -11.19 -8.29 14.86
CA MET A 288 -10.23 -9.35 14.58
C MET A 288 -10.51 -10.61 15.40
N LEU A 289 -10.84 -10.49 16.70
CA LEU A 289 -11.26 -11.61 17.52
C LEU A 289 -12.56 -12.21 16.99
N LEU A 290 -13.57 -11.39 16.71
CA LEU A 290 -14.83 -11.86 16.13
C LEU A 290 -14.60 -12.57 14.80
N PHE A 291 -13.69 -12.07 13.94
CA PHE A 291 -13.32 -12.73 12.69
C PHE A 291 -12.74 -14.12 12.91
N VAL A 292 -11.77 -14.28 13.82
CA VAL A 292 -11.08 -15.56 14.07
C VAL A 292 -12.04 -16.62 14.64
N TYR A 293 -13.05 -16.21 15.41
CA TYR A 293 -14.06 -17.13 15.97
C TYR A 293 -15.30 -17.28 15.09
N SER A 294 -15.37 -16.61 13.93
CA SER A 294 -16.48 -16.69 13.00
C SER A 294 -16.20 -17.70 11.88
N SER A 295 -17.27 -18.22 11.29
CA SER A 295 -17.20 -19.14 10.16
C SER A 295 -18.28 -18.83 9.11
N GLY A 296 -18.16 -19.45 7.94
CA GLY A 296 -19.14 -19.31 6.87
C GLY A 296 -19.28 -17.89 6.35
N ILE A 297 -20.51 -17.46 6.08
CA ILE A 297 -20.79 -16.15 5.45
C ILE A 297 -20.46 -14.97 6.37
N PHE A 298 -20.44 -15.14 7.68
CA PHE A 298 -20.24 -14.07 8.65
C PHE A 298 -18.83 -13.48 8.63
N VAL A 299 -17.84 -14.21 8.10
CA VAL A 299 -16.46 -13.70 7.96
C VAL A 299 -16.35 -12.50 7.03
N TYR A 300 -17.17 -12.41 5.98
CA TYR A 300 -17.09 -11.35 4.98
C TYR A 300 -17.53 -9.96 5.49
N PRO A 301 -18.66 -9.81 6.21
CA PRO A 301 -18.99 -8.54 6.85
C PRO A 301 -17.94 -8.07 7.86
N LEU A 302 -17.35 -9.01 8.63
CA LEU A 302 -16.30 -8.68 9.59
C LEU A 302 -15.03 -8.20 8.89
N LEU A 303 -14.64 -8.83 7.78
CA LEU A 303 -13.52 -8.37 6.96
C LEU A 303 -13.79 -7.01 6.32
N ALA A 304 -15.02 -6.74 5.90
CA ALA A 304 -15.40 -5.42 5.39
C ALA A 304 -15.26 -4.34 6.48
N LEU A 305 -15.73 -4.60 7.70
CA LEU A 305 -15.55 -3.68 8.82
C LEU A 305 -14.08 -3.50 9.20
N LEU A 306 -13.30 -4.60 9.25
CA LEU A 306 -11.86 -4.55 9.48
C LEU A 306 -11.16 -3.71 8.43
N GLY A 307 -11.46 -3.92 7.14
CA GLY A 307 -10.91 -3.12 6.05
C GLY A 307 -11.21 -1.64 6.23
N LEU A 308 -12.48 -1.29 6.46
CA LEU A 308 -12.94 0.08 6.65
C LEU A 308 -12.16 0.79 7.75
N PHE A 309 -11.97 0.17 8.91
CA PHE A 309 -11.27 0.79 10.04
C PHE A 309 -9.75 0.77 9.88
N LEU A 310 -9.13 -0.33 9.42
CA LEU A 310 -7.67 -0.44 9.31
C LEU A 310 -7.05 0.56 8.33
N PHE A 311 -7.71 0.81 7.20
CA PHE A 311 -7.18 1.71 6.19
C PHE A 311 -7.52 3.18 6.47
N ALA A 312 -8.49 3.46 7.34
CA ALA A 312 -8.86 4.81 7.78
C ALA A 312 -7.76 5.54 8.56
N VAL A 313 -6.80 4.82 9.14
CA VAL A 313 -5.75 5.38 10.01
C VAL A 313 -4.80 6.31 9.26
N THR A 314 -4.36 5.91 8.07
CA THR A 314 -3.33 6.63 7.27
C THR A 314 -3.72 8.07 6.95
N PRO A 315 -4.94 8.37 6.41
CA PRO A 315 -5.34 9.75 6.16
C PRO A 315 -5.43 10.60 7.44
N ILE A 316 -5.85 9.99 8.55
CA ILE A 316 -5.95 10.70 9.83
C ILE A 316 -4.55 11.10 10.34
N PHE A 317 -3.56 10.21 10.26
CA PHE A 317 -2.19 10.54 10.64
C PHE A 317 -1.58 11.61 9.73
N LEU A 318 -1.79 11.51 8.41
CA LEU A 318 -1.35 12.55 7.49
C LEU A 318 -1.99 13.90 7.81
N ALA A 319 -3.26 13.93 8.21
CA ALA A 319 -3.91 15.15 8.63
C ALA A 319 -3.27 15.71 9.92
N ILE A 320 -3.05 14.89 10.95
CA ILE A 320 -2.39 15.31 12.20
C ILE A 320 -1.01 15.92 11.91
N ILE A 321 -0.22 15.28 11.04
CA ILE A 321 1.12 15.75 10.67
C ILE A 321 1.05 17.08 9.90
N ASN A 322 0.11 17.20 8.95
CA ASN A 322 -0.04 18.42 8.17
C ASN A 322 -0.65 19.60 8.96
N GLU A 323 -1.40 19.33 10.03
CA GLU A 323 -1.88 20.32 10.99
C GLU A 323 -0.77 20.78 11.95
N THR A 324 0.32 20.03 12.06
CA THR A 324 1.44 20.37 12.94
C THR A 324 2.26 21.50 12.31
N VAL A 325 2.47 22.57 13.07
CA VAL A 325 3.27 23.72 12.63
C VAL A 325 4.73 23.29 12.45
N SER A 326 5.24 23.34 11.24
CA SER A 326 6.61 22.98 10.90
C SER A 326 7.13 23.81 9.74
N GLU A 327 8.41 24.21 9.82
CA GLU A 327 9.12 24.85 8.72
C GLU A 327 9.42 23.86 7.58
N ARG A 328 9.39 22.53 7.86
CA ARG A 328 9.71 21.45 6.91
C ARG A 328 8.58 20.39 6.84
N PRO A 329 7.37 20.75 6.39
CA PRO A 329 6.25 19.82 6.37
C PRO A 329 6.49 18.58 5.48
N ALA A 330 7.19 18.74 4.34
CA ALA A 330 7.55 17.62 3.48
C ALA A 330 8.50 16.62 4.19
N PHE A 331 9.43 17.09 5.00
CA PHE A 331 10.32 16.25 5.79
C PHE A 331 9.55 15.47 6.87
N LEU A 332 8.59 16.11 7.58
CA LEU A 332 7.74 15.42 8.56
C LEU A 332 6.87 14.34 7.91
N ASN A 333 6.29 14.61 6.74
CA ASN A 333 5.57 13.60 5.98
C ASN A 333 6.50 12.43 5.57
N GLY A 334 7.74 12.73 5.18
CA GLY A 334 8.75 11.71 4.88
C GLY A 334 9.08 10.83 6.09
N LEU A 335 9.26 11.44 7.28
CA LEU A 335 9.46 10.69 8.53
C LEU A 335 8.28 9.77 8.86
N TYR A 336 7.05 10.27 8.70
CA TYR A 336 5.85 9.44 8.88
C TYR A 336 5.83 8.25 7.90
N MET A 337 6.13 8.48 6.64
CA MET A 337 6.21 7.41 5.65
C MET A 337 7.25 6.36 6.04
N THR A 338 8.43 6.79 6.49
CA THR A 338 9.48 5.88 6.98
C THR A 338 9.00 5.06 8.18
N ILE A 339 8.29 5.68 9.14
CA ILE A 339 7.68 4.98 10.27
C ILE A 339 6.68 3.94 9.78
N ASN A 340 5.81 4.31 8.84
CA ASN A 340 4.78 3.41 8.31
C ASN A 340 5.37 2.20 7.58
N PHE A 341 6.39 2.41 6.74
CA PHE A 341 7.11 1.32 6.08
C PHE A 341 7.90 0.45 7.06
N GLY A 342 8.63 1.07 7.99
CA GLY A 342 9.43 0.35 8.99
C GLY A 342 8.55 -0.51 9.91
N THR A 343 7.46 0.04 10.42
CA THR A 343 6.51 -0.72 11.23
C THR A 343 5.84 -1.83 10.42
N GLY A 344 5.46 -1.57 9.18
CA GLY A 344 4.90 -2.58 8.27
C GLY A 344 5.87 -3.75 8.03
N ALA A 345 7.13 -3.46 7.73
CA ALA A 345 8.15 -4.48 7.49
C ALA A 345 8.39 -5.36 8.74
N ILE A 346 8.57 -4.71 9.91
CA ILE A 346 8.78 -5.41 11.18
C ILE A 346 7.58 -6.29 11.52
N THR A 347 6.36 -5.78 11.37
CA THR A 347 5.15 -6.50 11.75
C THR A 347 4.85 -7.68 10.81
N VAL A 348 5.11 -7.55 9.50
CA VAL A 348 4.97 -8.70 8.58
C VAL A 348 5.93 -9.83 8.96
N LEU A 349 7.19 -9.52 9.30
CA LEU A 349 8.14 -10.53 9.76
C LEU A 349 7.72 -11.13 11.11
N LEU A 350 7.21 -10.30 12.03
CA LEU A 350 6.68 -10.77 13.31
C LEU A 350 5.52 -11.75 13.12
N ILE A 351 4.57 -11.44 12.24
CA ILE A 351 3.45 -12.35 11.92
C ILE A 351 3.96 -13.64 11.30
N GLY A 352 4.91 -13.58 10.36
CA GLY A 352 5.54 -14.78 9.78
C GLY A 352 6.21 -15.63 10.84
N PHE A 353 7.03 -15.04 11.70
CA PHE A 353 7.73 -15.73 12.79
C PHE A 353 6.78 -16.38 13.81
N LEU A 354 5.76 -15.64 14.25
CA LEU A 354 4.74 -16.20 15.15
C LEU A 354 3.92 -17.28 14.45
N GLY A 355 3.65 -17.13 13.14
CA GLY A 355 3.01 -18.13 12.32
C GLY A 355 3.79 -19.44 12.26
N ASP A 356 5.12 -19.36 12.09
CA ASP A 356 6.00 -20.54 12.09
C ASP A 356 6.01 -21.25 13.45
N LEU A 357 5.88 -20.51 14.57
CA LEU A 357 5.89 -21.09 15.92
C LEU A 357 4.55 -21.67 16.36
N PHE A 358 3.46 -20.97 16.07
CA PHE A 358 2.14 -21.23 16.66
C PHE A 358 1.04 -21.50 15.63
N GLY A 359 1.33 -21.40 14.33
CA GLY A 359 0.35 -21.37 13.26
C GLY A 359 -0.38 -20.03 13.14
N LEU A 360 -1.00 -19.78 11.98
CA LEU A 360 -1.64 -18.48 11.69
C LEU A 360 -2.87 -18.21 12.56
N GLU A 361 -3.63 -19.23 12.95
CA GLU A 361 -4.83 -19.03 13.79
C GLU A 361 -4.49 -18.43 15.17
N ILE A 362 -3.50 -18.99 15.86
CA ILE A 362 -3.04 -18.47 17.16
C ILE A 362 -2.39 -17.09 16.97
N THR A 363 -1.60 -16.94 15.91
CA THR A 363 -0.97 -15.66 15.56
C THR A 363 -1.99 -14.55 15.35
N TYR A 364 -3.13 -14.83 14.75
CA TYR A 364 -4.23 -13.87 14.56
C TYR A 364 -4.86 -13.47 15.89
N LYS A 365 -5.05 -14.41 16.81
CA LYS A 365 -5.52 -14.13 18.18
C LYS A 365 -4.53 -13.24 18.94
N ILE A 366 -3.23 -13.57 18.87
CA ILE A 366 -2.16 -12.74 19.44
C ILE A 366 -2.16 -11.34 18.84
N SER A 367 -2.32 -11.24 17.52
CA SER A 367 -2.36 -9.95 16.80
C SER A 367 -3.51 -9.07 17.28
N ALA A 368 -4.68 -9.65 17.51
CA ALA A 368 -5.83 -8.96 18.05
C ALA A 368 -5.55 -8.42 19.47
N LEU A 369 -5.00 -9.25 20.35
CA LEU A 369 -4.67 -8.83 21.72
C LEU A 369 -3.62 -7.72 21.75
N LEU A 370 -2.57 -7.83 20.93
CA LEU A 370 -1.53 -6.81 20.81
C LEU A 370 -2.07 -5.50 20.24
N GLY A 371 -3.11 -5.54 19.41
CA GLY A 371 -3.76 -4.35 18.87
C GLY A 371 -4.28 -3.38 19.94
N PHE A 372 -4.74 -3.89 21.08
CA PHE A 372 -5.19 -3.05 22.22
C PHE A 372 -4.04 -2.22 22.82
N ALA A 373 -2.80 -2.64 22.67
CA ALA A 373 -1.65 -1.89 23.18
C ALA A 373 -1.42 -0.54 22.46
N ALA A 374 -2.15 -0.26 21.39
CA ALA A 374 -2.17 1.06 20.77
C ALA A 374 -2.95 2.11 21.59
N ILE A 375 -3.87 1.69 22.48
CA ILE A 375 -4.74 2.59 23.26
C ILE A 375 -3.94 3.61 24.10
N PRO A 376 -2.93 3.22 24.91
CA PRO A 376 -2.14 4.16 25.71
C PRO A 376 -1.47 5.26 24.88
N PHE A 377 -1.06 4.95 23.65
CA PHE A 377 -0.44 5.93 22.75
C PHE A 377 -1.46 6.95 22.24
N ILE A 378 -2.68 6.53 21.89
CA ILE A 378 -3.74 7.45 21.45
C ILE A 378 -4.16 8.39 22.56
N LEU A 379 -4.23 7.91 23.79
CA LEU A 379 -4.59 8.74 24.92
C LEU A 379 -3.59 9.91 25.12
N ARG A 380 -2.34 9.77 24.70
CA ARG A 380 -1.31 10.81 24.74
C ARG A 380 -1.40 11.85 23.61
N ILE A 381 -2.20 11.62 22.56
CA ILE A 381 -2.47 12.64 21.54
C ILE A 381 -3.18 13.80 22.23
N LYS A 382 -2.58 15.01 22.18
CA LYS A 382 -3.23 16.22 22.65
C LYS A 382 -4.43 16.52 21.76
N LYS A 383 -5.47 17.12 22.37
CA LYS A 383 -6.67 17.56 21.61
C LYS A 383 -6.32 18.66 20.65
#